data_b7f90fac85f4ee2f46c1a484f679e170
#
_entry.id   b7f90fac85f4ee2f46c1a484f679e170
#
_cell.length_a   1.000
_cell.length_b   1.000
_cell.length_c   1.000
_cell.angle_alpha   90.00
_cell.angle_beta   90.00
_cell.angle_gamma   90.00
#
_symmetry.space_group_name_H-M   'P 1'
#
loop_
_entity.id
_entity.type
_entity.pdbx_description
1 polymer ?
#
loop_
_entity_poly.entity_id
_entity_poly.type
_entity_poly.pdbx_seq_one_letter_code
_entity_poly.pdbx_strand_id
1 'polypeptide(L)'
;RLVGSEMCIRDRAKGIGAKGLAFIRWNDEKPTCSFAKFLPEGKLDEILSRLDCAKGDVVLIVADKNKVTLPVLGALRLEVAKKLDLIPEGKFNFLWITQFPFFEWNEDTQHWDAMHHPFTMPMDECLPYLDSDPARVTAKAFDLVLNGTELSSGSIRITDYELQEKMFQALGLTDEEIEAKFGFLVEAYHYGAPPHGGLGIGLDRLAMVMLQAESLRDVVAFPKVQNASELMSACPAPVDAESLDVLGIQVTHSEDDE
;
A
#
# COMPACT_ATOMS: atom_id res chain seq x y z
N ARG A 1 29.09 -8.38 -2.74
CA ARG A 1 29.27 -9.33 -1.62
C ARG A 1 28.40 -8.85 -0.46
N LEU A 2 27.39 -9.65 -0.03
CA LEU A 2 26.51 -9.30 1.11
C LEU A 2 27.18 -9.48 2.48
N VAL A 3 28.31 -10.12 2.51
CA VAL A 3 29.10 -10.37 3.73
C VAL A 3 29.63 -9.05 4.30
N GLY A 4 29.26 -8.75 5.55
CA GLY A 4 29.58 -7.49 6.26
C GLY A 4 28.47 -6.43 6.21
N SER A 5 27.46 -6.59 5.34
CA SER A 5 26.30 -5.68 5.25
C SER A 5 25.06 -6.20 6.01
N GLU A 6 25.18 -7.37 6.67
CA GLU A 6 24.04 -8.00 7.35
C GLU A 6 23.50 -7.16 8.51
N MET A 7 24.37 -6.42 9.18
CA MET A 7 23.96 -5.51 10.25
C MET A 7 23.09 -4.38 9.70
N CYS A 8 23.51 -3.76 8.58
CA CYS A 8 22.72 -2.72 7.91
C CYS A 8 21.38 -3.26 7.36
N ILE A 9 21.39 -4.47 6.78
CA ILE A 9 20.17 -5.12 6.26
C ILE A 9 19.22 -5.43 7.42
N ARG A 10 19.72 -5.94 8.54
CA ARG A 10 18.92 -6.20 9.75
C ARG A 10 18.34 -4.91 10.33
N ASP A 11 19.15 -3.85 10.41
CA ASP A 11 18.70 -2.56 10.94
C ASP A 11 17.66 -1.93 10.02
N ARG A 12 17.82 -2.10 8.71
CA ARG A 12 16.79 -1.70 7.73
C ARG A 12 15.47 -2.46 7.95
N ALA A 13 15.52 -3.79 8.12
CA ALA A 13 14.34 -4.60 8.40
C ALA A 13 13.63 -4.14 9.69
N LYS A 14 14.38 -3.87 10.75
CA LYS A 14 13.85 -3.35 12.02
C LYS A 14 13.22 -1.96 11.86
N GLY A 15 13.84 -1.07 11.10
CA GLY A 15 13.32 0.27 10.81
C GLY A 15 11.97 0.27 10.06
N ILE A 16 11.60 -0.86 9.44
CA ILE A 16 10.31 -1.06 8.75
C ILE A 16 9.29 -1.79 9.65
N GLY A 17 9.69 -2.18 10.86
CA GLY A 17 8.82 -2.81 11.84
C GLY A 17 9.06 -4.29 12.10
N ALA A 18 10.06 -4.92 11.47
CA ALA A 18 10.42 -6.30 11.79
C ALA A 18 11.01 -6.40 13.22
N LYS A 19 10.59 -7.39 13.99
CA LYS A 19 11.18 -7.69 15.31
C LYS A 19 12.60 -8.21 15.20
N GLY A 20 12.97 -8.77 14.05
CA GLY A 20 14.28 -9.29 13.76
C GLY A 20 14.40 -9.79 12.32
N LEU A 21 15.62 -10.16 11.93
CA LEU A 21 15.92 -10.78 10.66
C LEU A 21 16.70 -12.05 10.91
N ALA A 22 16.15 -13.19 10.52
CA ALA A 22 16.84 -14.45 10.53
C ALA A 22 17.58 -14.66 9.20
N PHE A 23 18.67 -15.37 9.22
CA PHE A 23 19.46 -15.63 8.03
C PHE A 23 20.09 -17.02 8.03
N ILE A 24 20.33 -17.53 6.83
CA ILE A 24 21.22 -18.65 6.55
C ILE A 24 22.29 -18.14 5.59
N ARG A 25 23.55 -18.47 5.88
CA ARG A 25 24.70 -18.11 5.04
C ARG A 25 25.50 -19.37 4.72
N TRP A 26 25.77 -19.60 3.47
CA TRP A 26 26.55 -20.74 3.02
C TRP A 26 27.84 -20.30 2.33
N ASN A 27 28.80 -19.77 3.10
CA ASN A 27 30.08 -19.31 2.54
C ASN A 27 31.16 -20.40 2.55
N ASP A 28 31.16 -21.23 3.59
CA ASP A 28 32.20 -22.23 3.88
C ASP A 28 31.69 -23.64 3.57
N GLU A 29 32.37 -24.64 4.09
CA GLU A 29 31.98 -26.05 3.91
C GLU A 29 30.61 -26.39 4.51
N LYS A 30 30.20 -25.63 5.55
CA LYS A 30 28.90 -25.81 6.20
C LYS A 30 28.15 -24.51 6.27
N PRO A 31 26.81 -24.53 6.05
CA PRO A 31 25.98 -23.36 6.18
C PRO A 31 25.90 -22.91 7.65
N THR A 32 25.96 -21.59 7.86
CA THR A 32 25.70 -20.95 9.16
C THR A 32 24.26 -20.48 9.20
N CYS A 33 23.51 -20.84 10.24
CA CYS A 33 22.12 -20.49 10.43
C CYS A 33 21.92 -19.75 11.76
N SER A 34 21.32 -18.56 11.74
CA SER A 34 21.11 -17.73 12.93
C SER A 34 20.10 -18.32 13.94
N PHE A 35 19.32 -19.29 13.53
CA PHE A 35 18.31 -19.97 14.32
C PHE A 35 18.50 -21.50 14.39
N ALA A 36 19.71 -21.99 14.08
CA ALA A 36 20.02 -23.42 14.04
C ALA A 36 19.64 -24.18 15.32
N LYS A 37 19.80 -23.55 16.48
CA LYS A 37 19.46 -24.13 17.78
C LYS A 37 17.98 -24.48 17.98
N PHE A 38 17.11 -23.94 17.14
CA PHE A 38 15.65 -24.17 17.17
C PHE A 38 15.19 -25.17 16.13
N LEU A 39 16.09 -25.61 15.23
CA LEU A 39 15.76 -26.57 14.18
C LEU A 39 15.98 -27.99 14.62
N PRO A 40 15.05 -28.91 14.34
CA PRO A 40 15.30 -30.35 14.41
C PRO A 40 16.42 -30.76 13.46
N GLU A 41 17.04 -31.90 13.75
CA GLU A 41 18.08 -32.49 12.89
C GLU A 41 17.55 -32.71 11.45
N GLY A 42 18.37 -32.39 10.46
CA GLY A 42 18.02 -32.50 9.03
C GLY A 42 17.09 -31.39 8.48
N LYS A 43 16.47 -30.59 9.34
CA LYS A 43 15.52 -29.55 8.87
C LYS A 43 16.20 -28.41 8.13
N LEU A 44 17.43 -28.10 8.45
CA LEU A 44 18.21 -27.09 7.73
C LEU A 44 18.45 -27.51 6.27
N ASP A 45 18.79 -28.77 6.04
CA ASP A 45 19.04 -29.30 4.69
C ASP A 45 17.77 -29.31 3.85
N GLU A 46 16.61 -29.61 4.46
CA GLU A 46 15.31 -29.50 3.81
C GLU A 46 15.00 -28.06 3.38
N ILE A 47 15.27 -27.07 4.25
CA ILE A 47 15.08 -25.65 3.94
C ILE A 47 15.98 -25.23 2.78
N LEU A 48 17.26 -25.57 2.83
CA LEU A 48 18.24 -25.25 1.79
C LEU A 48 17.84 -25.87 0.44
N SER A 49 17.43 -27.13 0.45
CA SER A 49 16.97 -27.84 -0.75
C SER A 49 15.70 -27.19 -1.33
N ARG A 50 14.73 -26.83 -0.48
CA ARG A 50 13.48 -26.17 -0.93
C ARG A 50 13.70 -24.80 -1.56
N LEU A 51 14.75 -24.09 -1.12
CA LEU A 51 15.12 -22.76 -1.63
C LEU A 51 16.14 -22.83 -2.76
N ASP A 52 16.54 -24.03 -3.20
CA ASP A 52 17.61 -24.23 -4.19
C ASP A 52 18.89 -23.44 -3.82
N CYS A 53 19.21 -23.44 -2.52
CA CYS A 53 20.32 -22.66 -1.96
C CYS A 53 21.63 -23.40 -2.14
N ALA A 54 22.63 -22.73 -2.68
CA ALA A 54 23.96 -23.25 -2.95
C ALA A 54 25.07 -22.53 -2.17
N LYS A 55 26.28 -23.06 -2.23
CA LYS A 55 27.45 -22.41 -1.66
C LYS A 55 27.67 -21.05 -2.30
N GLY A 56 27.81 -20.02 -1.48
CA GLY A 56 27.89 -18.62 -1.88
C GLY A 56 26.62 -17.82 -1.63
N ASP A 57 25.49 -18.49 -1.35
CA ASP A 57 24.21 -17.84 -1.15
C ASP A 57 23.98 -17.39 0.29
N VAL A 58 23.11 -16.39 0.41
CA VAL A 58 22.55 -15.90 1.66
C VAL A 58 21.03 -15.87 1.57
N VAL A 59 20.37 -16.52 2.53
CA VAL A 59 18.91 -16.51 2.67
C VAL A 59 18.54 -15.57 3.81
N LEU A 60 17.67 -14.62 3.54
CA LEU A 60 17.09 -13.70 4.52
C LEU A 60 15.66 -14.12 4.81
N ILE A 61 15.29 -14.24 6.08
CA ILE A 61 14.01 -14.77 6.51
C ILE A 61 13.35 -13.81 7.48
N VAL A 62 12.10 -13.44 7.16
CA VAL A 62 11.21 -12.65 8.03
C VAL A 62 10.03 -13.52 8.41
N ALA A 63 9.67 -13.53 9.68
CA ALA A 63 8.52 -14.25 10.21
C ALA A 63 7.74 -13.35 11.16
N ASP A 64 6.57 -12.90 10.71
CA ASP A 64 5.62 -12.08 11.47
C ASP A 64 4.25 -12.15 10.78
N LYS A 65 3.28 -11.35 11.23
CA LYS A 65 2.01 -11.15 10.53
C LYS A 65 2.26 -10.60 9.10
N ASN A 66 1.39 -10.89 8.16
CA ASN A 66 1.51 -10.43 6.76
C ASN A 66 1.72 -8.91 6.65
N LYS A 67 1.00 -8.13 7.45
CA LYS A 67 1.11 -6.66 7.52
C LYS A 67 2.55 -6.17 7.80
N VAL A 68 3.38 -6.97 8.47
CA VAL A 68 4.79 -6.67 8.74
C VAL A 68 5.71 -7.36 7.73
N THR A 69 5.46 -8.64 7.46
CA THR A 69 6.34 -9.49 6.64
C THR A 69 6.46 -8.98 5.20
N LEU A 70 5.34 -8.65 4.56
CA LEU A 70 5.32 -8.26 3.15
C LEU A 70 6.06 -6.93 2.88
N PRO A 71 5.83 -5.85 3.62
CA PRO A 71 6.59 -4.61 3.43
C PRO A 71 8.09 -4.77 3.69
N VAL A 72 8.44 -5.54 4.73
CA VAL A 72 9.85 -5.79 5.06
C VAL A 72 10.55 -6.58 3.96
N LEU A 73 9.96 -7.65 3.45
CA LEU A 73 10.52 -8.42 2.33
C LEU A 73 10.61 -7.60 1.05
N GLY A 74 9.62 -6.76 0.77
CA GLY A 74 9.64 -5.82 -0.37
C GLY A 74 10.82 -4.87 -0.30
N ALA A 75 11.05 -4.25 0.86
CA ALA A 75 12.17 -3.33 1.06
C ALA A 75 13.53 -4.05 1.04
N LEU A 76 13.63 -5.24 1.64
CA LEU A 76 14.85 -6.05 1.59
C LEU A 76 15.21 -6.46 0.16
N ARG A 77 14.22 -6.82 -0.65
CA ARG A 77 14.43 -7.13 -2.08
C ARG A 77 15.10 -5.98 -2.82
N LEU A 78 14.61 -4.75 -2.62
CA LEU A 78 15.17 -3.55 -3.26
C LEU A 78 16.57 -3.24 -2.72
N GLU A 79 16.78 -3.34 -1.41
CA GLU A 79 18.08 -3.09 -0.78
C GLU A 79 19.15 -4.07 -1.28
N VAL A 80 18.81 -5.35 -1.38
CA VAL A 80 19.71 -6.38 -1.90
C VAL A 80 19.99 -6.15 -3.38
N ALA A 81 18.96 -5.83 -4.18
CA ALA A 81 19.11 -5.58 -5.61
C ALA A 81 20.04 -4.38 -5.88
N LYS A 82 19.90 -3.29 -5.11
CA LYS A 82 20.79 -2.12 -5.20
C LYS A 82 22.23 -2.48 -4.81
N LYS A 83 22.45 -3.22 -3.72
CA LYS A 83 23.79 -3.61 -3.28
C LYS A 83 24.52 -4.57 -4.23
N LEU A 84 23.76 -5.33 -4.99
CA LEU A 84 24.29 -6.26 -6.00
C LEU A 84 24.29 -5.71 -7.40
N ASP A 85 23.91 -4.44 -7.59
CA ASP A 85 23.81 -3.77 -8.88
C ASP A 85 22.97 -4.56 -9.91
N LEU A 86 21.81 -5.06 -9.43
CA LEU A 86 20.90 -5.89 -10.24
C LEU A 86 19.79 -5.08 -10.91
N ILE A 87 19.68 -3.79 -10.63
CA ILE A 87 18.65 -2.91 -11.19
C ILE A 87 19.24 -2.26 -12.46
N PRO A 88 18.82 -2.67 -13.66
CA PRO A 88 19.36 -2.12 -14.90
C PRO A 88 18.89 -0.68 -15.11
N GLU A 89 19.82 0.19 -15.46
CA GLU A 89 19.52 1.58 -15.83
C GLU A 89 18.80 1.66 -17.19
N GLY A 90 18.01 2.72 -17.38
CA GLY A 90 17.35 3.04 -18.64
C GLY A 90 16.28 2.05 -19.11
N LYS A 91 15.86 1.10 -18.27
CA LYS A 91 14.75 0.18 -18.57
C LYS A 91 13.47 0.61 -17.89
N PHE A 92 12.35 0.47 -18.61
CA PHE A 92 11.01 0.75 -18.14
C PHE A 92 10.20 -0.54 -18.15
N ASN A 93 9.97 -1.11 -16.98
CA ASN A 93 9.23 -2.36 -16.79
C ASN A 93 7.88 -2.06 -16.14
N PHE A 94 6.82 -2.35 -16.87
CA PHE A 94 5.45 -2.19 -16.39
C PHE A 94 4.88 -3.51 -15.88
N LEU A 95 4.02 -3.42 -14.86
CA LEU A 95 3.17 -4.52 -14.43
C LEU A 95 1.83 -3.99 -13.91
N TRP A 96 0.80 -4.83 -13.99
CA TRP A 96 -0.49 -4.59 -13.36
C TRP A 96 -0.59 -5.37 -12.05
N ILE A 97 -1.07 -4.70 -11.02
CA ILE A 97 -1.56 -5.35 -9.80
C ILE A 97 -3.08 -5.32 -9.89
N THR A 98 -3.73 -6.46 -9.69
CA THR A 98 -5.18 -6.62 -9.84
C THR A 98 -5.75 -7.43 -8.68
N GLN A 99 -7.09 -7.49 -8.59
CA GLN A 99 -7.80 -8.30 -7.59
C GLN A 99 -7.45 -7.91 -6.15
N PHE A 100 -7.43 -6.62 -5.88
CA PHE A 100 -7.26 -6.13 -4.51
C PHE A 100 -8.39 -6.63 -3.60
N PRO A 101 -8.12 -6.87 -2.29
CA PRO A 101 -9.20 -7.03 -1.32
C PRO A 101 -10.17 -5.84 -1.42
N PHE A 102 -11.47 -6.11 -1.34
CA PHE A 102 -12.47 -5.05 -1.38
C PHE A 102 -12.59 -4.36 -0.02
N PHE A 103 -12.58 -5.14 1.06
CA PHE A 103 -12.76 -4.70 2.43
C PHE A 103 -11.47 -4.87 3.25
N GLU A 104 -11.24 -3.95 4.16
CA GLU A 104 -10.24 -4.05 5.23
C GLU A 104 -10.95 -3.94 6.58
N TRP A 105 -10.61 -4.85 7.52
CA TRP A 105 -11.13 -4.77 8.87
C TRP A 105 -10.40 -3.69 9.66
N ASN A 106 -11.16 -2.73 10.16
CA ASN A 106 -10.68 -1.67 11.03
C ASN A 106 -10.78 -2.11 12.50
N GLU A 107 -9.63 -2.31 13.14
CA GLU A 107 -9.58 -2.76 14.54
C GLU A 107 -10.06 -1.66 15.52
N ASP A 108 -9.95 -0.39 15.18
CA ASP A 108 -10.31 0.73 16.05
C ASP A 108 -11.83 0.97 16.04
N THR A 109 -12.44 0.93 14.88
CA THR A 109 -13.90 1.17 14.72
C THR A 109 -14.73 -0.10 14.78
N GLN A 110 -14.10 -1.28 14.71
CA GLN A 110 -14.74 -2.60 14.64
C GLN A 110 -15.71 -2.73 13.46
N HIS A 111 -15.36 -2.11 12.32
CA HIS A 111 -16.13 -2.13 11.07
C HIS A 111 -15.28 -2.56 9.88
N TRP A 112 -15.96 -2.96 8.83
CA TRP A 112 -15.33 -3.13 7.52
C TRP A 112 -15.28 -1.79 6.80
N ASP A 113 -14.07 -1.36 6.42
CA ASP A 113 -13.85 -0.20 5.55
C ASP A 113 -13.62 -0.66 4.11
N ALA A 114 -14.01 0.15 3.14
CA ALA A 114 -13.63 -0.10 1.77
C ALA A 114 -12.13 0.19 1.59
N MET A 115 -11.36 -0.77 1.08
CA MET A 115 -9.91 -0.61 0.92
C MET A 115 -9.55 0.53 -0.03
N HIS A 116 -10.38 0.77 -1.06
CA HIS A 116 -10.22 1.89 -1.98
C HIS A 116 -11.37 2.89 -1.83
N HIS A 117 -12.54 2.56 -2.38
CA HIS A 117 -13.76 3.36 -2.26
C HIS A 117 -15.00 2.49 -2.56
N PRO A 118 -16.18 2.87 -2.05
CA PRO A 118 -17.40 2.04 -2.14
C PRO A 118 -18.02 1.94 -3.54
N PHE A 119 -17.50 2.66 -4.52
CA PHE A 119 -18.02 2.67 -5.89
C PHE A 119 -17.33 1.66 -6.81
N THR A 120 -16.32 0.93 -6.32
CA THR A 120 -15.61 -0.09 -7.08
C THR A 120 -16.48 -1.32 -7.26
N MET A 121 -16.50 -1.88 -8.47
CA MET A 121 -17.17 -3.15 -8.73
C MET A 121 -16.42 -4.31 -8.06
N PRO A 122 -17.07 -5.14 -7.24
CA PRO A 122 -16.49 -6.40 -6.79
C PRO A 122 -16.31 -7.37 -7.96
N MET A 123 -15.44 -8.35 -7.79
CA MET A 123 -15.32 -9.46 -8.75
C MET A 123 -16.63 -10.25 -8.76
N ASP A 124 -17.09 -10.65 -9.93
CA ASP A 124 -18.42 -11.28 -10.11
C ASP A 124 -18.56 -12.56 -9.28
N GLU A 125 -17.50 -13.35 -9.20
CA GLU A 125 -17.43 -14.57 -8.38
C GLU A 125 -17.49 -14.31 -6.87
N CYS A 126 -17.27 -13.07 -6.44
CA CYS A 126 -17.27 -12.68 -5.03
C CYS A 126 -18.62 -12.14 -4.55
N LEU A 127 -19.55 -11.82 -5.44
CA LEU A 127 -20.87 -11.28 -5.08
C LEU A 127 -21.63 -12.08 -4.02
N PRO A 128 -21.61 -13.44 -4.03
CA PRO A 128 -22.28 -14.23 -3.00
C PRO A 128 -21.68 -14.08 -1.58
N TYR A 129 -20.49 -13.54 -1.46
CA TYR A 129 -19.79 -13.40 -0.18
C TYR A 129 -19.97 -12.03 0.49
N LEU A 130 -20.60 -11.07 -0.17
CA LEU A 130 -20.78 -9.70 0.34
C LEU A 130 -21.39 -9.68 1.74
N ASP A 131 -22.44 -10.49 1.97
CA ASP A 131 -23.15 -10.53 3.25
C ASP A 131 -22.59 -11.59 4.20
N SER A 132 -21.91 -12.62 3.69
CA SER A 132 -21.52 -13.80 4.49
C SER A 132 -20.05 -13.81 4.90
N ASP A 133 -19.16 -13.30 4.07
CA ASP A 133 -17.70 -13.32 4.31
C ASP A 133 -17.01 -12.16 3.55
N PRO A 134 -17.12 -10.91 4.02
CA PRO A 134 -16.52 -9.75 3.37
C PRO A 134 -15.00 -9.87 3.15
N ALA A 135 -14.31 -10.63 4.01
CA ALA A 135 -12.86 -10.85 3.88
C ALA A 135 -12.45 -11.55 2.58
N ARG A 136 -13.38 -12.27 1.93
CA ARG A 136 -13.14 -12.97 0.66
C ARG A 136 -13.44 -12.15 -0.57
N VAL A 137 -14.05 -10.98 -0.39
CA VAL A 137 -14.46 -10.15 -1.53
C VAL A 137 -13.24 -9.44 -2.08
N THR A 138 -12.98 -9.64 -3.37
CA THR A 138 -11.97 -8.91 -4.13
C THR A 138 -12.63 -7.93 -5.10
N ALA A 139 -11.90 -6.87 -5.42
CA ALA A 139 -12.37 -5.75 -6.22
C ALA A 139 -11.84 -5.81 -7.66
N LYS A 140 -12.62 -5.31 -8.62
CA LYS A 140 -12.14 -4.96 -9.97
C LYS A 140 -11.36 -3.64 -9.92
N ALA A 141 -10.39 -3.57 -9.01
CA ALA A 141 -9.42 -2.49 -8.88
C ALA A 141 -8.07 -2.94 -9.44
N PHE A 142 -7.30 -1.99 -9.91
CA PHE A 142 -6.02 -2.26 -10.55
C PHE A 142 -5.08 -1.08 -10.42
N ASP A 143 -3.79 -1.38 -10.21
CA ASP A 143 -2.71 -0.40 -10.23
C ASP A 143 -1.75 -0.69 -11.36
N LEU A 144 -1.32 0.35 -12.06
CA LEU A 144 -0.20 0.28 -12.99
C LEU A 144 1.08 0.66 -12.24
N VAL A 145 2.02 -0.26 -12.21
CA VAL A 145 3.32 -0.07 -11.56
C VAL A 145 4.41 0.03 -12.61
N LEU A 146 5.28 1.02 -12.49
CA LEU A 146 6.46 1.21 -13.32
C LEU A 146 7.71 1.19 -12.45
N ASN A 147 8.62 0.25 -12.72
CA ASN A 147 9.88 0.08 -11.99
C ASN A 147 9.72 0.04 -10.45
N GLY A 148 8.65 -0.59 -9.97
CA GLY A 148 8.34 -0.67 -8.54
C GLY A 148 7.65 0.55 -7.94
N THR A 149 7.35 1.57 -8.74
CA THR A 149 6.58 2.75 -8.35
C THR A 149 5.15 2.62 -8.87
N GLU A 150 4.16 2.71 -7.98
CA GLU A 150 2.76 2.86 -8.37
C GLU A 150 2.58 4.15 -9.15
N LEU A 151 2.29 4.01 -10.42
CA LEU A 151 2.15 5.12 -11.36
C LEU A 151 0.70 5.59 -11.47
N SER A 152 -0.22 4.65 -11.38
CA SER A 152 -1.64 4.88 -11.60
C SER A 152 -2.47 3.89 -10.80
N SER A 153 -3.59 4.33 -10.27
CA SER A 153 -4.62 3.49 -9.67
C SER A 153 -5.95 3.69 -10.37
N GLY A 154 -6.75 2.64 -10.47
CA GLY A 154 -8.02 2.67 -11.15
C GLY A 154 -8.96 1.55 -10.74
N SER A 155 -10.21 1.64 -11.23
CA SER A 155 -11.20 0.59 -11.00
C SER A 155 -12.30 0.59 -12.04
N ILE A 156 -12.99 -0.55 -12.17
CA ILE A 156 -14.30 -0.64 -12.81
C ILE A 156 -15.35 -0.24 -11.77
N ARG A 157 -16.34 0.52 -12.18
CA ARG A 157 -17.39 1.06 -11.31
C ARG A 157 -18.62 0.17 -11.24
N ILE A 158 -19.29 0.18 -10.10
CA ILE A 158 -20.64 -0.34 -9.97
C ILE A 158 -21.55 0.57 -10.81
N THR A 159 -22.48 -0.03 -11.55
CA THR A 159 -23.49 0.67 -12.36
C THR A 159 -24.91 0.20 -12.03
N ASP A 160 -25.03 -0.83 -11.23
CA ASP A 160 -26.28 -1.38 -10.73
C ASP A 160 -26.60 -0.76 -9.36
N TYR A 161 -27.79 -0.13 -9.23
CA TYR A 161 -28.16 0.59 -8.02
C TYR A 161 -28.39 -0.33 -6.83
N GLU A 162 -28.96 -1.55 -7.03
CA GLU A 162 -29.19 -2.51 -5.93
C GLU A 162 -27.87 -3.01 -5.36
N LEU A 163 -26.90 -3.27 -6.25
CA LEU A 163 -25.56 -3.65 -5.82
C LEU A 163 -24.85 -2.50 -5.09
N GLN A 164 -25.02 -1.26 -5.56
CA GLN A 164 -24.39 -0.09 -4.91
C GLN A 164 -24.95 0.11 -3.49
N GLU A 165 -26.27 -0.01 -3.30
CA GLU A 165 -26.88 0.07 -1.98
C GLU A 165 -26.37 -1.04 -1.05
N LYS A 166 -26.31 -2.27 -1.53
CA LYS A 166 -25.71 -3.39 -0.77
C LYS A 166 -24.28 -3.13 -0.36
N MET A 167 -23.47 -2.50 -1.22
CA MET A 167 -22.10 -2.16 -0.88
C MET A 167 -22.03 -1.12 0.24
N PHE A 168 -22.90 -0.11 0.24
CA PHE A 168 -22.98 0.88 1.32
C PHE A 168 -23.43 0.23 2.64
N GLN A 169 -24.41 -0.65 2.59
CA GLN A 169 -24.90 -1.39 3.77
C GLN A 169 -23.80 -2.32 4.34
N ALA A 170 -23.03 -3.00 3.48
CA ALA A 170 -21.90 -3.83 3.90
C ALA A 170 -20.79 -3.03 4.60
N LEU A 171 -20.70 -1.71 4.34
CA LEU A 171 -19.84 -0.76 5.03
C LEU A 171 -20.47 -0.14 6.28
N GLY A 172 -21.67 -0.58 6.66
CA GLY A 172 -22.37 -0.16 7.87
C GLY A 172 -23.15 1.15 7.76
N LEU A 173 -23.37 1.68 6.54
CA LEU A 173 -24.24 2.85 6.38
C LEU A 173 -25.71 2.43 6.49
N THR A 174 -26.50 3.25 7.18
CA THR A 174 -27.95 3.13 7.20
C THR A 174 -28.58 3.68 5.93
N ASP A 175 -29.84 3.31 5.65
CA ASP A 175 -30.55 3.79 4.46
C ASP A 175 -30.70 5.35 4.48
N GLU A 176 -30.88 5.95 5.66
CA GLU A 176 -30.93 7.40 5.82
C GLU A 176 -29.58 8.07 5.52
N GLU A 177 -28.49 7.44 5.91
CA GLU A 177 -27.13 7.93 5.62
C GLU A 177 -26.80 7.78 4.14
N ILE A 178 -27.23 6.69 3.51
CA ILE A 178 -27.06 6.45 2.07
C ILE A 178 -27.81 7.54 1.30
N GLU A 179 -29.09 7.77 1.63
CA GLU A 179 -29.90 8.81 0.99
C GLU A 179 -29.28 10.20 1.18
N ALA A 180 -28.87 10.55 2.39
CA ALA A 180 -28.31 11.88 2.68
C ALA A 180 -26.96 12.14 2.00
N LYS A 181 -26.10 11.12 1.85
CA LYS A 181 -24.74 11.27 1.30
C LYS A 181 -24.64 10.95 -0.19
N PHE A 182 -25.39 9.95 -0.66
CA PHE A 182 -25.25 9.32 -1.97
C PHE A 182 -26.57 9.16 -2.74
N GLY A 183 -27.70 9.63 -2.18
CA GLY A 183 -29.03 9.49 -2.81
C GLY A 183 -29.05 9.97 -4.25
N PHE A 184 -28.40 11.11 -4.53
CA PHE A 184 -28.28 11.65 -5.89
C PHE A 184 -27.59 10.68 -6.88
N LEU A 185 -26.62 9.88 -6.41
CA LEU A 185 -25.91 8.90 -7.23
C LEU A 185 -26.76 7.66 -7.47
N VAL A 186 -27.37 7.14 -6.40
CA VAL A 186 -28.24 5.96 -6.46
C VAL A 186 -29.45 6.27 -7.36
N GLU A 187 -30.07 7.46 -7.20
CA GLU A 187 -31.15 7.90 -8.06
C GLU A 187 -30.72 7.99 -9.53
N ALA A 188 -29.53 8.51 -9.81
CA ALA A 188 -29.01 8.56 -11.17
C ALA A 188 -28.85 7.17 -11.79
N TYR A 189 -28.47 6.17 -11.01
CA TYR A 189 -28.34 4.79 -11.48
C TYR A 189 -29.67 4.13 -11.82
N HIS A 190 -30.78 4.56 -11.23
CA HIS A 190 -32.13 4.12 -11.63
C HIS A 190 -32.47 4.48 -13.09
N TYR A 191 -31.90 5.55 -13.61
CA TYR A 191 -32.06 5.93 -15.04
C TYR A 191 -31.12 5.13 -15.97
N GLY A 192 -30.24 4.33 -15.40
CA GLY A 192 -29.25 3.52 -16.11
C GLY A 192 -27.91 4.23 -16.27
N ALA A 193 -26.84 3.55 -15.91
CA ALA A 193 -25.48 4.00 -16.11
C ALA A 193 -24.76 3.10 -17.11
N PRO A 194 -23.98 3.63 -18.08
CA PRO A 194 -23.18 2.79 -18.95
C PRO A 194 -22.07 2.11 -18.14
N PRO A 195 -21.62 0.90 -18.52
CA PRO A 195 -20.40 0.34 -17.96
C PRO A 195 -19.25 1.33 -18.10
N HIS A 196 -18.59 1.65 -16.99
CA HIS A 196 -17.51 2.62 -16.98
C HIS A 196 -16.45 2.25 -15.95
N GLY A 197 -15.29 2.83 -16.11
CA GLY A 197 -14.14 2.72 -15.24
C GLY A 197 -13.09 3.71 -15.70
N GLY A 198 -11.99 3.74 -15.00
CA GLY A 198 -10.91 4.63 -15.34
C GLY A 198 -9.74 4.50 -14.39
N LEU A 199 -8.73 5.29 -14.65
CA LEU A 199 -7.53 5.36 -13.83
C LEU A 199 -7.00 6.79 -13.76
N GLY A 200 -6.33 7.12 -12.67
CA GLY A 200 -5.62 8.38 -12.47
C GLY A 200 -4.13 8.15 -12.53
N ILE A 201 -3.44 8.84 -13.44
CA ILE A 201 -1.98 8.76 -13.56
C ILE A 201 -1.34 9.86 -12.74
N GLY A 202 -0.40 9.50 -11.85
CA GLY A 202 0.42 10.45 -11.11
C GLY A 202 1.49 11.07 -12.02
N LEU A 203 1.23 12.27 -12.53
CA LEU A 203 2.14 12.94 -13.47
C LEU A 203 3.52 13.18 -12.86
N ASP A 204 3.58 13.59 -11.60
CA ASP A 204 4.86 13.80 -10.92
C ASP A 204 5.65 12.49 -10.75
N ARG A 205 4.96 11.39 -10.45
CA ARG A 205 5.59 10.06 -10.39
C ARG A 205 6.11 9.62 -11.75
N LEU A 206 5.34 9.87 -12.81
CA LEU A 206 5.77 9.57 -14.18
C LEU A 206 7.02 10.38 -14.54
N ALA A 207 7.02 11.69 -14.28
CA ALA A 207 8.17 12.57 -14.52
C ALA A 207 9.40 12.10 -13.73
N MET A 208 9.23 11.77 -12.43
CA MET A 208 10.30 11.26 -11.58
C MET A 208 10.95 9.99 -12.16
N VAL A 209 10.14 9.02 -12.56
CA VAL A 209 10.66 7.75 -13.11
C VAL A 209 11.31 7.96 -14.48
N MET A 210 10.72 8.79 -15.35
CA MET A 210 11.28 9.10 -16.68
C MET A 210 12.62 9.81 -16.60
N LEU A 211 12.78 10.72 -15.65
CA LEU A 211 14.01 11.49 -15.40
C LEU A 211 15.01 10.72 -14.52
N GLN A 212 14.63 9.55 -14.00
CA GLN A 212 15.43 8.79 -13.03
C GLN A 212 15.78 9.62 -11.79
N ALA A 213 14.90 10.54 -11.39
CA ALA A 213 15.07 11.36 -10.19
C ALA A 213 14.87 10.51 -8.92
N GLU A 214 15.62 10.84 -7.87
CA GLU A 214 15.58 10.08 -6.62
C GLU A 214 14.32 10.37 -5.79
N SER A 215 13.73 11.55 -5.96
CA SER A 215 12.61 12.04 -5.17
C SER A 215 11.59 12.80 -6.01
N LEU A 216 10.31 12.72 -5.63
CA LEU A 216 9.25 13.58 -6.18
C LEU A 216 9.55 15.08 -6.01
N ARG A 217 10.31 15.44 -4.98
CA ARG A 217 10.70 16.83 -4.73
C ARG A 217 11.57 17.42 -5.85
N ASP A 218 12.27 16.57 -6.61
CA ASP A 218 13.14 16.98 -7.70
C ASP A 218 12.37 17.39 -8.96
N VAL A 219 11.09 16.97 -9.05
CA VAL A 219 10.23 17.19 -10.22
C VAL A 219 9.02 18.08 -9.94
N VAL A 220 8.82 18.52 -8.69
CA VAL A 220 7.71 19.38 -8.28
C VAL A 220 8.25 20.80 -8.04
N ALA A 221 7.58 21.80 -8.64
CA ALA A 221 8.03 23.20 -8.55
C ALA A 221 8.00 23.78 -7.12
N PHE A 222 7.02 23.35 -6.29
CA PHE A 222 6.83 23.82 -4.92
C PHE A 222 6.72 22.62 -3.95
N PRO A 223 7.84 21.93 -3.67
CA PRO A 223 7.81 20.73 -2.85
C PRO A 223 7.53 21.07 -1.39
N LYS A 224 6.68 20.27 -0.74
CA LYS A 224 6.47 20.33 0.70
C LYS A 224 7.59 19.62 1.45
N VAL A 225 7.95 20.16 2.61
CA VAL A 225 8.90 19.54 3.53
C VAL A 225 8.19 18.56 4.49
N GLN A 226 8.96 17.90 5.35
CA GLN A 226 8.45 16.82 6.20
C GLN A 226 7.28 17.20 7.12
N ASN A 227 7.25 18.45 7.60
CA ASN A 227 6.16 19.01 8.40
C ASN A 227 4.98 19.54 7.57
N ALA A 228 4.89 19.16 6.28
CA ALA A 228 3.88 19.58 5.31
C ALA A 228 3.90 21.08 4.95
N SER A 229 4.89 21.85 5.39
CA SER A 229 5.02 23.26 4.97
C SER A 229 5.65 23.39 3.58
N GLU A 230 5.30 24.46 2.88
CA GLU A 230 5.88 24.86 1.60
C GLU A 230 6.69 26.15 1.83
N LEU A 231 7.99 26.11 1.50
CA LEU A 231 8.95 27.14 1.92
C LEU A 231 8.84 28.45 1.12
N MET A 232 8.36 28.40 -0.11
CA MET A 232 8.26 29.58 -0.96
C MET A 232 7.11 30.50 -0.52
N SER A 233 5.93 29.93 -0.27
CA SER A 233 4.74 30.66 0.15
C SER A 233 4.59 30.74 1.67
N ALA A 234 5.47 30.08 2.43
CA ALA A 234 5.37 29.92 3.89
C ALA A 234 4.04 29.29 4.35
N CYS A 235 3.41 28.46 3.51
CA CYS A 235 2.20 27.71 3.86
C CYS A 235 2.51 26.48 4.72
N PRO A 236 1.59 26.06 5.64
CA PRO A 236 0.34 26.74 6.01
C PRO A 236 0.57 28.03 6.80
N ALA A 237 -0.31 28.99 6.62
CA ALA A 237 -0.29 30.26 7.32
C ALA A 237 -1.65 30.51 8.00
N PRO A 238 -1.71 31.32 9.08
CA PRO A 238 -2.97 31.70 9.68
C PRO A 238 -3.89 32.38 8.67
N VAL A 239 -5.19 32.12 8.76
CA VAL A 239 -6.21 32.83 7.99
C VAL A 239 -6.52 34.13 8.68
N ASP A 240 -6.74 35.20 7.93
CA ASP A 240 -7.11 36.49 8.48
C ASP A 240 -8.52 36.46 9.11
N ALA A 241 -8.73 37.32 10.12
CA ALA A 241 -9.97 37.35 10.88
C ALA A 241 -11.19 37.74 10.01
N GLU A 242 -11.00 38.61 9.01
CA GLU A 242 -12.07 39.07 8.13
C GLU A 242 -12.62 37.89 7.29
N SER A 243 -11.73 37.02 6.79
CA SER A 243 -12.12 35.80 6.06
C SER A 243 -12.86 34.82 6.96
N LEU A 244 -12.50 34.68 8.22
CA LEU A 244 -13.20 33.83 9.18
C LEU A 244 -14.59 34.39 9.50
N ASP A 245 -14.71 35.71 9.70
CA ASP A 245 -15.98 36.41 9.98
C ASP A 245 -16.96 36.25 8.81
N VAL A 246 -16.51 36.39 7.58
CA VAL A 246 -17.34 36.20 6.37
C VAL A 246 -17.93 34.78 6.31
N LEU A 247 -17.16 33.77 6.77
CA LEU A 247 -17.60 32.38 6.78
C LEU A 247 -18.42 32.02 8.03
N GLY A 248 -18.51 32.90 9.02
CA GLY A 248 -19.19 32.67 10.29
C GLY A 248 -18.54 31.57 11.13
N ILE A 249 -17.21 31.43 11.04
CA ILE A 249 -16.41 30.43 11.78
C ILE A 249 -15.38 31.12 12.66
N GLN A 250 -14.95 30.42 13.70
CA GLN A 250 -13.89 30.88 14.59
C GLN A 250 -12.89 29.76 14.89
N VAL A 251 -11.64 30.13 15.17
CA VAL A 251 -10.64 29.18 15.66
C VAL A 251 -10.94 28.89 17.13
N THR A 252 -11.15 27.62 17.46
CA THR A 252 -11.24 27.15 18.84
C THR A 252 -9.92 26.49 19.19
N HIS A 253 -9.25 26.99 20.26
CA HIS A 253 -8.07 26.30 20.82
C HIS A 253 -8.58 25.20 21.77
N SER A 254 -8.06 23.98 21.64
CA SER A 254 -8.22 22.95 22.66
C SER A 254 -7.33 23.31 23.88
N GLU A 255 -7.76 23.00 25.10
CA GLU A 255 -6.96 23.23 26.31
C GLU A 255 -5.63 22.44 26.35
N ASP A 256 -5.41 21.56 25.35
CA ASP A 256 -4.20 20.72 25.19
C ASP A 256 -3.12 21.36 24.31
N ASP A 257 -3.28 22.61 23.87
CA ASP A 257 -2.33 23.34 22.98
C ASP A 257 -1.37 24.29 23.77
N GLU A 258 -1.25 24.15 25.10
CA GLU A 258 -0.24 24.87 25.93
C GLU A 258 0.96 24.01 26.32
#